data_f9ce0fff691f99d35acdcc552d9419fd
#
_entry.id   f9ce0fff691f99d35acdcc552d9419fd
#
_cell.length_a   1.000
_cell.length_b   1.000
_cell.length_c   1.000
_cell.angle_alpha   90.00
_cell.angle_beta   90.00
_cell.angle_gamma   90.00
#
_symmetry.space_group_name_H-M   'P 1'
#
loop_
_entity.id
_entity.type
_entity.pdbx_description
1 polymer ?
#
loop_
_entity_poly.entity_id
_entity_poly.type
_entity_poly.pdbx_seq_one_letter_code
_entity_poly.pdbx_strand_id
1 'polypeptide(L)'
;MVVDEPRPVVHGGTGKKKREKTGKNLLDFSASLNPLPPRVEWACPEENLAFYPDNEYALLKECIARAFHRDTEEICVGNGSIELIRLFCSVALSKGSKYHIENPTFGEYSLSARLAGSTATPSVSGAAVSFVCNPNNPTGTLRTRADMIACLEGVSASGNLLFVDEAFIDLANPAASLSADRDPSLFVLGSLTKSFAVPGLRFGYGFGEPDLIARIETARPPWSVNAYAEAFALAAFPHLDELAASRAYIQKEREYLEQEFKEIGLWYHPSAANYLLADCACPAGELAGLLEERYGILVRDCTSFGLPTSIRVAVRTHAENKQLVEALSACMP
;
A
#
# COMPACT_ATOMS: atom_id res chain seq x y z
N MET A 1 -8.41 10.48 32.55
CA MET A 1 -7.51 9.91 31.53
C MET A 1 -7.72 10.70 30.26
N VAL A 2 -6.73 11.43 29.80
CA VAL A 2 -6.78 12.09 28.48
C VAL A 2 -6.75 10.95 27.46
N VAL A 3 -7.88 10.71 26.80
CA VAL A 3 -7.93 9.78 25.66
C VAL A 3 -7.06 10.44 24.59
N ASP A 4 -5.93 9.80 24.28
CA ASP A 4 -5.05 10.28 23.20
C ASP A 4 -5.84 10.18 21.90
N GLU A 5 -6.32 11.33 21.43
CA GLU A 5 -7.16 11.41 20.23
C GLU A 5 -6.41 10.92 19.00
N PRO A 6 -7.05 10.12 18.12
CA PRO A 6 -6.42 9.66 16.89
C PRO A 6 -5.97 10.85 16.04
N ARG A 7 -4.68 10.91 15.68
CA ARG A 7 -4.12 11.94 14.79
C ARG A 7 -3.99 11.42 13.37
N PRO A 8 -4.12 12.30 12.34
CA PRO A 8 -3.91 11.91 10.95
C PRO A 8 -2.51 11.32 10.73
N VAL A 9 -2.44 10.29 9.90
CA VAL A 9 -1.17 9.68 9.47
C VAL A 9 -0.48 10.59 8.46
N VAL A 10 0.84 10.70 8.56
CA VAL A 10 1.66 11.43 7.57
C VAL A 10 1.89 10.50 6.37
N HIS A 11 1.66 10.99 5.16
CA HIS A 11 1.85 10.24 3.92
C HIS A 11 2.91 10.88 3.02
N GLY A 12 3.53 10.06 2.15
CA GLY A 12 4.33 10.53 1.01
C GLY A 12 3.44 10.99 -0.17
N GLY A 13 4.05 11.24 -1.33
CA GLY A 13 3.30 11.62 -2.54
C GLY A 13 2.81 13.08 -2.53
N THR A 14 3.54 13.96 -1.87
CA THR A 14 3.21 15.40 -1.78
C THR A 14 3.74 16.22 -2.96
N GLY A 15 4.39 15.59 -3.94
CA GLY A 15 5.08 16.24 -5.05
C GLY A 15 4.20 17.20 -5.85
N LYS A 16 2.95 16.79 -6.18
CA LYS A 16 2.01 17.67 -6.89
C LYS A 16 1.72 18.96 -6.11
N LYS A 17 1.35 18.84 -4.83
CA LYS A 17 1.05 19.98 -3.96
C LYS A 17 2.25 20.92 -3.81
N LYS A 18 3.45 20.37 -3.64
CA LYS A 18 4.69 21.16 -3.53
C LYS A 18 5.03 21.84 -4.84
N ARG A 19 4.90 21.14 -5.98
CA ARG A 19 5.09 21.73 -7.33
C ARG A 19 4.13 22.89 -7.58
N GLU A 20 2.86 22.73 -7.27
CA GLU A 20 1.86 23.80 -7.40
C GLU A 20 2.21 25.03 -6.53
N LYS A 21 2.72 24.79 -5.33
CA LYS A 21 3.11 25.84 -4.39
C LYS A 21 4.41 26.58 -4.78
N THR A 22 5.39 25.85 -5.31
CA THR A 22 6.75 26.37 -5.53
C THR A 22 7.07 26.66 -7.00
N GLY A 23 6.28 26.15 -7.94
CA GLY A 23 6.58 26.20 -9.38
C GLY A 23 7.76 25.32 -9.81
N LYS A 24 8.43 24.60 -8.87
CA LYS A 24 9.60 23.78 -9.15
C LYS A 24 9.19 22.41 -9.70
N ASN A 25 9.95 21.89 -10.65
CA ASN A 25 9.84 20.49 -11.06
C ASN A 25 10.56 19.63 -9.98
N LEU A 26 9.82 18.70 -9.38
CA LEU A 26 10.31 17.87 -8.28
C LEU A 26 10.31 16.40 -8.68
N LEU A 27 11.38 15.69 -8.36
CA LEU A 27 11.46 14.23 -8.45
C LEU A 27 10.92 13.62 -7.15
N ASP A 28 9.78 12.92 -7.23
CA ASP A 28 9.10 12.42 -6.04
C ASP A 28 9.42 10.94 -5.80
N PHE A 29 10.44 10.66 -4.98
CA PHE A 29 10.79 9.34 -4.46
C PHE A 29 10.01 8.97 -3.20
N SER A 30 9.16 9.86 -2.66
CA SER A 30 8.34 9.58 -1.48
C SER A 30 7.11 8.72 -1.80
N ALA A 31 6.70 8.66 -3.06
CA ALA A 31 5.60 7.85 -3.58
C ALA A 31 6.14 6.60 -4.31
N SER A 32 5.95 5.43 -3.72
CA SER A 32 6.42 4.15 -4.29
C SER A 32 5.45 3.65 -5.36
N LEU A 33 5.54 4.22 -6.57
CA LEU A 33 4.75 3.84 -7.73
C LEU A 33 5.60 3.00 -8.70
N ASN A 34 4.95 2.20 -9.53
CA ASN A 34 5.62 1.43 -10.58
C ASN A 34 6.32 2.37 -11.56
N PRO A 35 7.66 2.26 -11.76
CA PRO A 35 8.37 3.11 -12.73
C PRO A 35 8.15 2.69 -14.19
N LEU A 36 7.62 1.49 -14.42
CA LEU A 36 7.37 0.92 -15.75
C LEU A 36 6.01 0.21 -15.77
N PRO A 37 4.88 0.95 -15.60
CA PRO A 37 3.56 0.32 -15.59
C PRO A 37 3.17 -0.20 -16.98
N PRO A 38 2.38 -1.26 -17.08
CA PRO A 38 1.76 -1.68 -18.32
C PRO A 38 0.98 -0.54 -18.96
N ARG A 39 1.00 -0.50 -20.31
CA ARG A 39 0.19 0.46 -21.05
C ARG A 39 -1.24 -0.08 -21.18
N VAL A 40 -2.15 0.49 -20.41
CA VAL A 40 -3.56 0.16 -20.45
C VAL A 40 -4.29 1.18 -21.35
N GLU A 41 -4.95 0.70 -22.40
CA GLU A 41 -5.86 1.52 -23.18
C GLU A 41 -7.24 1.50 -22.55
N TRP A 42 -7.72 2.66 -22.15
CA TRP A 42 -9.01 2.79 -21.47
C TRP A 42 -9.66 4.13 -21.79
N ALA A 43 -10.98 4.18 -21.66
CA ALA A 43 -11.76 5.40 -21.78
C ALA A 43 -12.91 5.37 -20.76
N CYS A 44 -13.26 6.54 -20.26
CA CYS A 44 -14.49 6.75 -19.52
C CYS A 44 -15.40 7.66 -20.41
N PRO A 45 -16.43 7.12 -21.06
CA PRO A 45 -17.36 7.91 -21.86
C PRO A 45 -18.00 9.03 -21.03
N GLU A 46 -18.24 10.19 -21.66
CA GLU A 46 -18.85 11.33 -20.96
C GLU A 46 -20.22 10.99 -20.37
N GLU A 47 -20.97 10.09 -21.01
CA GLU A 47 -22.27 9.61 -20.51
C GLU A 47 -22.17 8.96 -19.12
N ASN A 48 -21.05 8.27 -18.83
CA ASN A 48 -20.83 7.67 -17.50
C ASN A 48 -20.68 8.72 -16.39
N LEU A 49 -20.41 9.97 -16.74
CA LEU A 49 -20.36 11.08 -15.77
C LEU A 49 -21.73 11.67 -15.49
N ALA A 50 -22.72 11.42 -16.35
CA ALA A 50 -24.07 11.92 -16.18
C ALA A 50 -24.98 11.00 -15.33
N PHE A 51 -24.50 9.78 -15.03
CA PHE A 51 -25.23 8.80 -14.25
C PHE A 51 -24.46 8.39 -13.00
N TYR A 52 -25.19 7.94 -11.97
CA TYR A 52 -24.56 7.24 -10.86
C TYR A 52 -23.99 5.91 -11.34
N PRO A 53 -22.80 5.50 -10.84
CA PRO A 53 -22.29 4.16 -11.11
C PRO A 53 -23.25 3.07 -10.59
N ASP A 54 -23.06 1.84 -11.08
CA ASP A 54 -23.70 0.67 -10.44
C ASP A 54 -23.18 0.53 -9.01
N ASN A 55 -24.10 0.65 -8.03
CA ASN A 55 -23.71 0.57 -6.63
C ASN A 55 -23.20 -0.83 -6.21
N GLU A 56 -23.58 -1.87 -6.92
CA GLU A 56 -23.14 -3.24 -6.66
C GLU A 56 -21.81 -3.55 -7.35
N TYR A 57 -21.41 -2.72 -8.36
CA TYR A 57 -20.21 -2.90 -9.18
C TYR A 57 -20.12 -4.31 -9.79
N ALA A 58 -21.24 -4.84 -10.28
CA ALA A 58 -21.38 -6.22 -10.73
C ALA A 58 -20.34 -6.58 -11.79
N LEU A 59 -20.24 -5.80 -12.88
CA LEU A 59 -19.25 -6.03 -13.95
C LEU A 59 -17.81 -5.95 -13.45
N LEU A 60 -17.53 -5.02 -12.54
CA LEU A 60 -16.19 -4.86 -11.97
C LEU A 60 -15.83 -6.06 -11.08
N LYS A 61 -16.75 -6.50 -10.22
CA LYS A 61 -16.53 -7.71 -9.38
C LYS A 61 -16.37 -8.96 -10.22
N GLU A 62 -17.13 -9.14 -11.31
CA GLU A 62 -16.94 -10.23 -12.26
C GLU A 62 -15.56 -10.20 -12.93
N CYS A 63 -15.07 -8.99 -13.28
CA CYS A 63 -13.74 -8.84 -13.85
C CYS A 63 -12.64 -9.25 -12.85
N ILE A 64 -12.77 -8.81 -11.58
CA ILE A 64 -11.86 -9.20 -10.49
C ILE A 64 -11.96 -10.70 -10.22
N ALA A 65 -13.18 -11.26 -10.18
CA ALA A 65 -13.44 -12.68 -9.96
C ALA A 65 -12.71 -13.55 -10.99
N ARG A 66 -12.75 -13.18 -12.27
CA ARG A 66 -11.99 -13.86 -13.33
C ARG A 66 -10.48 -13.76 -13.15
N ALA A 67 -9.98 -12.58 -12.78
CA ALA A 67 -8.55 -12.36 -12.63
C ALA A 67 -7.93 -13.12 -11.45
N PHE A 68 -8.70 -13.34 -10.38
CA PHE A 68 -8.23 -13.98 -9.14
C PHE A 68 -8.85 -15.34 -8.84
N HIS A 69 -9.68 -15.88 -9.75
CA HIS A 69 -10.40 -17.16 -9.58
C HIS A 69 -11.22 -17.21 -8.28
N ARG A 70 -11.99 -16.13 -8.04
CA ARG A 70 -12.86 -15.95 -6.89
C ARG A 70 -14.32 -15.88 -7.30
N ASP A 71 -15.22 -16.03 -6.33
CA ASP A 71 -16.64 -15.75 -6.50
C ASP A 71 -16.92 -14.27 -6.21
N THR A 72 -17.92 -13.68 -6.84
CA THR A 72 -18.22 -12.23 -6.71
C THR A 72 -18.59 -11.83 -5.30
N GLU A 73 -19.22 -12.74 -4.54
CA GLU A 73 -19.58 -12.57 -3.14
C GLU A 73 -18.39 -12.49 -2.19
N GLU A 74 -17.21 -12.96 -2.63
CA GLU A 74 -15.95 -12.89 -1.88
C GLU A 74 -15.20 -11.56 -2.11
N ILE A 75 -15.77 -10.63 -2.90
CA ILE A 75 -15.07 -9.43 -3.39
C ILE A 75 -15.76 -8.16 -2.92
N CYS A 76 -14.98 -7.23 -2.34
CA CYS A 76 -15.40 -5.86 -2.12
C CYS A 76 -14.51 -4.87 -2.89
N VAL A 77 -15.08 -3.71 -3.21
CA VAL A 77 -14.39 -2.60 -3.89
C VAL A 77 -14.58 -1.30 -3.13
N GLY A 78 -13.63 -0.36 -3.29
CA GLY A 78 -13.70 0.91 -2.57
C GLY A 78 -12.88 2.03 -3.21
N ASN A 79 -13.09 3.25 -2.73
CA ASN A 79 -12.40 4.48 -3.12
C ASN A 79 -10.95 4.50 -2.62
N GLY A 80 -10.14 3.61 -3.18
CA GLY A 80 -8.79 3.28 -2.74
C GLY A 80 -8.80 2.31 -1.56
N SER A 81 -7.67 1.62 -1.37
CA SER A 81 -7.48 0.66 -0.27
C SER A 81 -7.70 1.26 1.13
N ILE A 82 -7.50 2.57 1.30
CA ILE A 82 -7.74 3.27 2.58
C ILE A 82 -9.22 3.19 3.00
N GLU A 83 -10.15 3.33 2.07
CA GLU A 83 -11.58 3.19 2.40
C GLU A 83 -11.86 1.76 2.90
N LEU A 84 -11.33 0.74 2.23
CA LEU A 84 -11.52 -0.65 2.63
C LEU A 84 -10.89 -0.96 4.00
N ILE A 85 -9.72 -0.38 4.34
CA ILE A 85 -9.15 -0.48 5.68
C ILE A 85 -10.12 0.10 6.74
N ARG A 86 -10.71 1.28 6.47
CA ARG A 86 -11.69 1.92 7.37
C ARG A 86 -12.96 1.09 7.53
N LEU A 87 -13.52 0.62 6.41
CA LEU A 87 -14.72 -0.20 6.39
C LEU A 87 -14.49 -1.53 7.11
N PHE A 88 -13.39 -2.23 6.80
CA PHE A 88 -13.03 -3.46 7.49
C PHE A 88 -12.95 -3.25 9.01
N CYS A 89 -12.22 -2.22 9.46
CA CYS A 89 -12.11 -1.92 10.88
C CYS A 89 -13.49 -1.61 11.51
N SER A 90 -14.37 -0.91 10.81
CA SER A 90 -15.70 -0.54 11.32
C SER A 90 -16.63 -1.74 11.51
N VAL A 91 -16.46 -2.83 10.73
CA VAL A 91 -17.29 -4.03 10.79
C VAL A 91 -16.66 -5.18 11.58
N ALA A 92 -15.31 -5.25 11.62
CA ALA A 92 -14.58 -6.32 12.28
C ALA A 92 -14.19 -5.98 13.73
N LEU A 93 -14.13 -4.69 14.07
CA LEU A 93 -13.73 -4.21 15.39
C LEU A 93 -14.88 -3.47 16.09
N SER A 94 -14.83 -3.39 17.40
CA SER A 94 -15.80 -2.69 18.23
C SER A 94 -15.09 -2.00 19.40
N LYS A 95 -15.83 -1.13 20.10
CA LYS A 95 -15.32 -0.46 21.30
C LYS A 95 -14.88 -1.51 22.36
N GLY A 96 -13.60 -1.41 22.76
CA GLY A 96 -12.99 -2.30 23.74
C GLY A 96 -12.35 -3.56 23.16
N SER A 97 -12.52 -3.85 21.86
CA SER A 97 -11.76 -4.90 21.20
C SER A 97 -10.27 -4.53 21.09
N LYS A 98 -9.44 -5.49 20.76
CA LYS A 98 -8.00 -5.29 20.60
C LYS A 98 -7.55 -5.64 19.21
N TYR A 99 -6.52 -4.94 18.71
CA TYR A 99 -5.86 -5.26 17.45
C TYR A 99 -4.37 -5.45 17.64
N HIS A 100 -3.76 -6.27 16.79
CA HIS A 100 -2.32 -6.51 16.76
C HIS A 100 -1.69 -5.95 15.47
N ILE A 101 -0.54 -5.30 15.62
CA ILE A 101 0.34 -4.87 14.54
C ILE A 101 1.79 -5.06 14.95
N GLU A 102 2.67 -5.37 14.00
CA GLU A 102 4.11 -5.37 14.20
C GLU A 102 4.71 -4.08 13.63
N ASN A 103 5.22 -3.21 14.48
CA ASN A 103 5.87 -1.97 14.07
C ASN A 103 7.34 -2.20 13.68
N PRO A 104 7.88 -1.39 12.74
CA PRO A 104 7.20 -0.33 12.00
C PRO A 104 6.34 -0.88 10.86
N THR A 105 5.11 -0.35 10.72
CA THR A 105 4.22 -0.69 9.59
C THR A 105 3.32 0.51 9.22
N PHE A 106 2.43 0.33 8.24
CA PHE A 106 1.59 1.40 7.73
C PHE A 106 0.60 1.90 8.80
N GLY A 107 0.71 3.16 9.17
CA GLY A 107 -0.01 3.75 10.31
C GLY A 107 -1.53 3.79 10.20
N GLU A 108 -2.09 3.61 8.99
CA GLU A 108 -3.55 3.63 8.78
C GLU A 108 -4.26 2.44 9.44
N TYR A 109 -3.59 1.31 9.65
CA TYR A 109 -4.18 0.18 10.39
C TYR A 109 -4.49 0.59 11.82
N SER A 110 -3.49 1.12 12.53
CA SER A 110 -3.65 1.60 13.90
C SER A 110 -4.67 2.73 14.00
N LEU A 111 -4.61 3.70 13.08
CA LEU A 111 -5.57 4.81 13.07
C LEU A 111 -7.00 4.30 12.84
N SER A 112 -7.22 3.41 11.87
CA SER A 112 -8.55 2.88 11.55
C SER A 112 -9.12 2.03 12.69
N ALA A 113 -8.29 1.17 13.30
CA ALA A 113 -8.68 0.37 14.47
C ALA A 113 -9.02 1.25 15.69
N ARG A 114 -8.26 2.29 15.96
CA ARG A 114 -8.54 3.26 17.03
C ARG A 114 -9.84 4.05 16.78
N LEU A 115 -10.12 4.43 15.56
CA LEU A 115 -11.39 5.07 15.17
C LEU A 115 -12.59 4.14 15.38
N ALA A 116 -12.42 2.83 15.24
CA ALA A 116 -13.43 1.82 15.60
C ALA A 116 -13.55 1.58 17.13
N GLY A 117 -12.75 2.28 17.94
CA GLY A 117 -12.76 2.17 19.40
C GLY A 117 -11.91 1.04 19.97
N SER A 118 -11.03 0.44 19.15
CA SER A 118 -10.12 -0.64 19.56
C SER A 118 -8.80 -0.11 20.09
N THR A 119 -8.10 -0.94 20.87
CA THR A 119 -6.78 -0.65 21.43
C THR A 119 -5.74 -1.67 20.98
N ALA A 120 -4.48 -1.22 20.87
CA ALA A 120 -3.38 -2.11 20.48
C ALA A 120 -3.07 -3.16 21.57
N THR A 121 -2.65 -4.35 21.15
CA THR A 121 -2.12 -5.41 22.01
C THR A 121 -0.87 -6.03 21.38
N PRO A 122 0.15 -6.40 22.17
CA PRO A 122 1.29 -7.16 21.68
C PRO A 122 0.97 -8.64 21.40
N SER A 123 -0.15 -9.15 21.91
CA SER A 123 -0.55 -10.56 21.78
C SER A 123 -1.42 -10.77 20.54
N VAL A 124 -0.99 -11.65 19.63
CA VAL A 124 -1.77 -12.11 18.48
C VAL A 124 -3.04 -12.81 18.94
N SER A 125 -2.94 -13.75 19.88
CA SER A 125 -4.10 -14.51 20.41
C SER A 125 -5.09 -13.66 21.21
N GLY A 126 -4.66 -12.50 21.69
CA GLY A 126 -5.53 -11.55 22.41
C GLY A 126 -6.14 -10.46 21.52
N ALA A 127 -5.88 -10.49 20.24
CA ALA A 127 -6.36 -9.50 19.28
C ALA A 127 -7.56 -10.05 18.48
N ALA A 128 -8.62 -9.25 18.32
CA ALA A 128 -9.71 -9.61 17.42
C ALA A 128 -9.26 -9.55 15.94
N VAL A 129 -8.31 -8.67 15.63
CA VAL A 129 -7.73 -8.52 14.29
C VAL A 129 -6.21 -8.38 14.40
N SER A 130 -5.48 -9.13 13.60
CA SER A 130 -4.04 -8.94 13.34
C SER A 130 -3.84 -8.36 11.95
N PHE A 131 -3.06 -7.28 11.84
CA PHE A 131 -2.75 -6.64 10.55
C PHE A 131 -1.33 -7.00 10.13
N VAL A 132 -1.18 -7.45 8.88
CA VAL A 132 0.11 -7.73 8.24
C VAL A 132 0.16 -7.01 6.90
N CYS A 133 1.22 -6.26 6.64
CA CYS A 133 1.51 -5.68 5.33
C CYS A 133 2.58 -6.53 4.64
N ASN A 134 2.28 -7.06 3.47
CA ASN A 134 3.19 -7.97 2.76
C ASN A 134 3.29 -7.65 1.25
N PRO A 135 4.39 -7.06 0.78
CA PRO A 135 5.59 -6.58 1.51
C PRO A 135 5.30 -5.44 2.49
N ASN A 136 6.05 -5.42 3.60
CA ASN A 136 5.81 -4.44 4.65
C ASN A 136 6.25 -3.03 4.27
N ASN A 137 5.42 -2.05 4.53
CA ASN A 137 5.73 -0.63 4.42
C ASN A 137 6.02 -0.07 5.83
N PRO A 138 7.25 0.42 6.18
CA PRO A 138 8.23 0.98 5.24
C PRO A 138 9.43 0.08 4.92
N THR A 139 9.58 -1.12 5.50
CA THR A 139 10.81 -1.91 5.44
C THR A 139 11.05 -2.60 4.09
N GLY A 140 9.99 -2.89 3.34
CA GLY A 140 10.07 -3.68 2.11
C GLY A 140 10.23 -5.19 2.34
N THR A 141 10.22 -5.63 3.60
CA THR A 141 10.34 -7.05 3.95
C THR A 141 9.16 -7.84 3.40
N LEU A 142 9.43 -8.91 2.68
CA LEU A 142 8.45 -9.85 2.17
C LEU A 142 8.49 -11.13 3.01
N ARG A 143 7.38 -11.51 3.60
CA ARG A 143 7.19 -12.84 4.19
C ARG A 143 6.91 -13.85 3.09
N THR A 144 7.46 -15.04 3.22
CA THR A 144 7.16 -16.11 2.28
C THR A 144 5.70 -16.55 2.38
N ARG A 145 5.18 -17.22 1.35
CA ARG A 145 3.83 -17.79 1.40
C ARG A 145 3.67 -18.76 2.59
N ALA A 146 4.71 -19.57 2.87
CA ALA A 146 4.69 -20.50 4.01
C ALA A 146 4.57 -19.76 5.35
N ASP A 147 5.31 -18.66 5.53
CA ASP A 147 5.23 -17.84 6.75
C ASP A 147 3.84 -17.19 6.87
N MET A 148 3.24 -16.75 5.77
CA MET A 148 1.92 -16.15 5.77
C MET A 148 0.81 -17.16 6.07
N ILE A 149 0.92 -18.39 5.57
CA ILE A 149 -0.01 -19.49 5.91
C ILE A 149 0.12 -19.85 7.39
N ALA A 150 1.34 -19.99 7.92
CA ALA A 150 1.54 -20.26 9.35
C ALA A 150 0.98 -19.13 10.24
N CYS A 151 1.09 -17.86 9.79
CA CYS A 151 0.48 -16.72 10.46
C CYS A 151 -1.05 -16.82 10.46
N LEU A 152 -1.66 -17.18 9.31
CA LEU A 152 -3.10 -17.37 9.18
C LEU A 152 -3.60 -18.49 10.10
N GLU A 153 -2.94 -19.64 10.12
CA GLU A 153 -3.28 -20.78 10.99
C GLU A 153 -3.23 -20.37 12.47
N GLY A 154 -2.20 -19.63 12.88
CA GLY A 154 -2.08 -19.15 14.27
C GLY A 154 -3.18 -18.16 14.68
N VAL A 155 -3.59 -17.27 13.77
CA VAL A 155 -4.70 -16.31 13.98
C VAL A 155 -6.04 -17.04 13.99
N SER A 156 -6.28 -17.90 13.01
CA SER A 156 -7.51 -18.68 12.84
C SER A 156 -7.76 -19.61 14.04
N ALA A 157 -6.72 -20.29 14.55
CA ALA A 157 -6.81 -21.14 15.75
C ALA A 157 -7.28 -20.38 17.00
N SER A 158 -7.13 -19.07 17.02
CA SER A 158 -7.60 -18.19 18.10
C SER A 158 -9.00 -17.62 17.86
N GLY A 159 -9.65 -17.97 16.73
CA GLY A 159 -10.95 -17.42 16.33
C GLY A 159 -10.91 -15.94 15.93
N ASN A 160 -9.73 -15.43 15.56
CA ASN A 160 -9.47 -14.03 15.23
C ASN A 160 -9.38 -13.84 13.71
N LEU A 161 -9.34 -12.58 13.25
CA LEU A 161 -9.18 -12.23 11.83
C LEU A 161 -7.76 -11.81 11.51
N LEU A 162 -7.25 -12.27 10.37
CA LEU A 162 -6.01 -11.79 9.75
C LEU A 162 -6.36 -10.85 8.59
N PHE A 163 -5.94 -9.59 8.71
CA PHE A 163 -5.98 -8.62 7.61
C PHE A 163 -4.61 -8.55 6.96
N VAL A 164 -4.51 -8.89 5.68
CA VAL A 164 -3.28 -8.83 4.90
C VAL A 164 -3.37 -7.72 3.85
N ASP A 165 -2.48 -6.73 3.95
CA ASP A 165 -2.35 -5.68 2.94
C ASP A 165 -1.30 -6.09 1.90
N GLU A 166 -1.75 -6.39 0.70
CA GLU A 166 -0.93 -6.80 -0.43
C GLU A 166 -0.79 -5.70 -1.50
N ALA A 167 -0.94 -4.42 -1.13
CA ALA A 167 -0.88 -3.31 -2.09
C ALA A 167 0.43 -3.23 -2.91
N PHE A 168 1.49 -3.91 -2.50
CA PHE A 168 2.78 -3.96 -3.19
C PHE A 168 3.15 -5.36 -3.72
N ILE A 169 2.32 -6.39 -3.50
CA ILE A 169 2.65 -7.78 -3.81
C ILE A 169 2.88 -8.00 -5.30
N ASP A 170 2.07 -7.35 -6.16
CA ASP A 170 2.16 -7.45 -7.61
C ASP A 170 3.51 -6.97 -8.17
N LEU A 171 4.15 -6.03 -7.49
CA LEU A 171 5.47 -5.48 -7.86
C LEU A 171 6.64 -6.18 -7.16
N ALA A 172 6.35 -7.11 -6.25
CA ALA A 172 7.33 -7.88 -5.51
C ALA A 172 7.34 -9.36 -5.97
N ASN A 173 6.53 -10.18 -5.31
CA ASN A 173 6.40 -11.59 -5.62
C ASN A 173 4.94 -12.07 -5.46
N PRO A 174 4.14 -12.11 -6.52
CA PRO A 174 2.75 -12.56 -6.47
C PRO A 174 2.58 -14.00 -5.95
N ALA A 175 3.61 -14.86 -6.06
CA ALA A 175 3.55 -16.21 -5.53
C ALA A 175 3.46 -16.28 -3.99
N ALA A 176 3.78 -15.20 -3.30
CA ALA A 176 3.61 -15.08 -1.84
C ALA A 176 2.22 -14.59 -1.42
N SER A 177 1.37 -14.22 -2.37
CA SER A 177 0.02 -13.70 -2.13
C SER A 177 -0.91 -14.75 -1.52
N LEU A 178 -1.80 -14.31 -0.64
CA LEU A 178 -2.91 -15.08 -0.10
C LEU A 178 -4.25 -14.77 -0.81
N SER A 179 -4.24 -13.99 -1.89
CA SER A 179 -5.47 -13.59 -2.60
C SER A 179 -6.29 -14.76 -3.14
N ALA A 180 -5.68 -15.93 -3.39
CA ALA A 180 -6.36 -17.14 -3.82
C ALA A 180 -6.85 -18.03 -2.65
N ASP A 181 -6.42 -17.74 -1.41
CA ASP A 181 -6.78 -18.57 -0.26
C ASP A 181 -8.18 -18.23 0.25
N ARG A 182 -8.90 -19.26 0.66
CA ARG A 182 -10.24 -19.18 1.24
C ARG A 182 -10.19 -19.68 2.67
N ASP A 183 -10.22 -18.75 3.60
CA ASP A 183 -10.29 -19.02 5.04
C ASP A 183 -11.22 -17.98 5.69
N PRO A 184 -12.18 -18.38 6.53
CA PRO A 184 -13.12 -17.46 7.18
C PRO A 184 -12.45 -16.42 8.07
N SER A 185 -11.19 -16.66 8.47
CA SER A 185 -10.40 -15.72 9.27
C SER A 185 -9.53 -14.78 8.42
N LEU A 186 -9.57 -14.87 7.07
CA LEU A 186 -8.69 -14.12 6.19
C LEU A 186 -9.42 -12.98 5.47
N PHE A 187 -8.82 -11.78 5.49
CA PHE A 187 -9.14 -10.69 4.56
C PHE A 187 -7.86 -10.23 3.87
N VAL A 188 -7.87 -10.19 2.54
CA VAL A 188 -6.73 -9.73 1.73
C VAL A 188 -7.10 -8.46 1.00
N LEU A 189 -6.29 -7.41 1.15
CA LEU A 189 -6.45 -6.12 0.51
C LEU A 189 -5.52 -5.98 -0.68
N GLY A 190 -6.05 -5.59 -1.84
CA GLY A 190 -5.32 -5.30 -3.07
C GLY A 190 -5.48 -3.85 -3.52
N SER A 191 -4.59 -3.39 -4.40
CA SER A 191 -4.64 -2.03 -4.93
C SER A 191 -3.96 -1.91 -6.30
N LEU A 192 -4.65 -1.36 -7.29
CA LEU A 192 -4.06 -1.02 -8.59
C LEU A 192 -3.21 0.26 -8.55
N THR A 193 -3.32 1.05 -7.48
CA THR A 193 -2.64 2.35 -7.32
C THR A 193 -1.14 2.28 -7.56
N LYS A 194 -0.50 1.22 -7.03
CA LYS A 194 0.95 1.06 -7.07
C LYS A 194 1.40 0.35 -8.34
N SER A 195 0.72 -0.74 -8.67
CA SER A 195 1.04 -1.61 -9.80
C SER A 195 0.92 -0.90 -11.14
N PHE A 196 -0.10 -0.06 -11.30
CA PHE A 196 -0.35 0.71 -12.53
C PHE A 196 -0.01 2.20 -12.43
N ALA A 197 0.61 2.65 -11.34
CA ALA A 197 1.02 4.04 -11.13
C ALA A 197 -0.11 5.08 -11.28
N VAL A 198 -1.31 4.78 -10.79
CA VAL A 198 -2.53 5.60 -10.92
C VAL A 198 -3.08 6.11 -9.57
N PRO A 199 -2.28 6.81 -8.75
CA PRO A 199 -2.70 7.20 -7.40
C PRO A 199 -3.90 8.16 -7.39
N GLY A 200 -4.13 8.89 -8.47
CA GLY A 200 -5.23 9.84 -8.59
C GLY A 200 -6.60 9.21 -8.85
N LEU A 201 -6.67 7.99 -9.37
CA LEU A 201 -7.93 7.31 -9.68
C LEU A 201 -8.67 6.84 -8.43
N ARG A 202 -7.95 6.50 -7.34
CA ARG A 202 -8.53 6.05 -6.09
C ARG A 202 -9.32 4.75 -6.22
N PHE A 203 -8.64 3.63 -6.43
CA PHE A 203 -9.24 2.31 -6.51
C PHE A 203 -8.52 1.31 -5.61
N GLY A 204 -9.31 0.50 -4.89
CA GLY A 204 -8.85 -0.65 -4.10
C GLY A 204 -9.89 -1.75 -4.12
N TYR A 205 -9.47 -2.97 -3.87
CA TYR A 205 -10.32 -4.15 -3.80
C TYR A 205 -9.86 -5.05 -2.66
N GLY A 206 -10.73 -5.94 -2.22
CA GLY A 206 -10.42 -6.88 -1.15
C GLY A 206 -11.16 -8.19 -1.31
N PHE A 207 -10.58 -9.24 -0.70
CA PHE A 207 -11.10 -10.61 -0.70
C PHE A 207 -11.34 -11.05 0.73
N GLY A 208 -12.43 -11.75 0.96
CA GLY A 208 -12.75 -12.30 2.27
C GLY A 208 -13.91 -13.29 2.20
N GLU A 209 -14.29 -13.79 3.35
CA GLU A 209 -15.44 -14.65 3.51
C GLU A 209 -16.72 -13.86 3.17
N PRO A 210 -17.73 -14.49 2.46
CA PRO A 210 -18.93 -13.79 1.97
C PRO A 210 -19.70 -12.97 3.02
N ASP A 211 -19.86 -13.47 4.25
CA ASP A 211 -20.56 -12.74 5.31
C ASP A 211 -19.80 -11.48 5.76
N LEU A 212 -18.47 -11.55 5.81
CA LEU A 212 -17.61 -10.38 6.08
C LEU A 212 -17.72 -9.37 4.94
N ILE A 213 -17.66 -9.82 3.70
CA ILE A 213 -17.79 -8.98 2.51
C ILE A 213 -19.16 -8.30 2.48
N ALA A 214 -20.25 -9.03 2.74
CA ALA A 214 -21.60 -8.45 2.80
C ALA A 214 -21.72 -7.32 3.85
N ARG A 215 -21.05 -7.48 4.99
CA ARG A 215 -21.01 -6.44 6.04
C ARG A 215 -20.19 -5.21 5.59
N ILE A 216 -19.07 -5.42 4.91
CA ILE A 216 -18.23 -4.34 4.35
C ILE A 216 -19.01 -3.58 3.28
N GLU A 217 -19.68 -4.28 2.36
CA GLU A 217 -20.51 -3.69 1.31
C GLU A 217 -21.71 -2.90 1.88
N THR A 218 -22.31 -3.40 2.96
CA THR A 218 -23.38 -2.67 3.68
C THR A 218 -22.87 -1.38 4.33
N ALA A 219 -21.66 -1.39 4.86
CA ALA A 219 -21.04 -0.22 5.50
C ALA A 219 -20.44 0.77 4.47
N ARG A 220 -20.20 0.32 3.24
CA ARG A 220 -19.63 1.15 2.18
C ARG A 220 -20.60 2.27 1.78
N PRO A 221 -20.12 3.54 1.69
CA PRO A 221 -20.93 4.61 1.13
C PRO A 221 -21.40 4.26 -0.30
N PRO A 222 -22.66 4.51 -0.65
CA PRO A 222 -23.13 4.31 -2.01
C PRO A 222 -22.25 5.04 -3.02
N TRP A 223 -22.00 4.40 -4.17
CA TRP A 223 -21.25 4.97 -5.31
C TRP A 223 -19.83 5.43 -4.96
N SER A 224 -19.15 4.77 -4.02
CA SER A 224 -17.83 5.20 -3.53
C SER A 224 -16.72 5.11 -4.58
N VAL A 225 -16.78 4.14 -5.51
CA VAL A 225 -15.85 4.05 -6.64
C VAL A 225 -16.37 4.92 -7.78
N ASN A 226 -15.58 5.90 -8.21
CA ASN A 226 -15.95 6.82 -9.26
C ASN A 226 -15.81 6.18 -10.65
N ALA A 227 -16.56 6.72 -11.64
CA ALA A 227 -16.64 6.18 -13.00
C ALA A 227 -15.26 6.05 -13.71
N TYR A 228 -14.31 6.95 -13.46
CA TYR A 228 -12.95 6.85 -14.02
C TYR A 228 -12.18 5.69 -13.41
N ALA A 229 -12.31 5.48 -12.10
CA ALA A 229 -11.65 4.39 -11.40
C ALA A 229 -12.21 3.04 -11.84
N GLU A 230 -13.52 2.92 -12.00
CA GLU A 230 -14.20 1.72 -12.51
C GLU A 230 -13.77 1.41 -13.95
N ALA A 231 -13.85 2.38 -14.86
CA ALA A 231 -13.45 2.19 -16.25
C ALA A 231 -11.99 1.76 -16.40
N PHE A 232 -11.09 2.40 -15.62
CA PHE A 232 -9.68 2.01 -15.60
C PHE A 232 -9.49 0.61 -15.04
N ALA A 233 -10.13 0.26 -13.92
CA ALA A 233 -9.97 -1.04 -13.28
C ALA A 233 -10.45 -2.18 -14.20
N LEU A 234 -11.60 -2.02 -14.87
CA LEU A 234 -12.09 -2.98 -15.86
C LEU A 234 -11.08 -3.23 -16.99
N ALA A 235 -10.39 -2.19 -17.44
CA ALA A 235 -9.35 -2.31 -18.47
C ALA A 235 -8.03 -2.87 -17.91
N ALA A 236 -7.68 -2.60 -16.64
CA ALA A 236 -6.37 -2.93 -16.08
C ALA A 236 -6.24 -4.39 -15.62
N PHE A 237 -7.30 -5.01 -15.07
CA PHE A 237 -7.22 -6.38 -14.56
C PHE A 237 -6.76 -7.42 -15.59
N PRO A 238 -7.15 -7.36 -16.89
CA PRO A 238 -6.60 -8.26 -17.91
C PRO A 238 -5.10 -8.14 -18.15
N HIS A 239 -4.44 -7.06 -17.68
CA HIS A 239 -3.01 -6.79 -17.87
C HIS A 239 -2.13 -7.10 -16.66
N LEU A 240 -2.65 -7.82 -15.65
CA LEU A 240 -1.87 -8.17 -14.45
C LEU A 240 -0.62 -8.99 -14.76
N ASP A 241 -0.68 -9.89 -15.75
CA ASP A 241 0.48 -10.70 -16.16
C ASP A 241 1.62 -9.86 -16.72
N GLU A 242 1.32 -8.72 -17.36
CA GLU A 242 2.32 -7.80 -17.91
C GLU A 242 3.17 -7.14 -16.82
N LEU A 243 2.73 -7.15 -15.56
CA LEU A 243 3.52 -6.70 -14.42
C LEU A 243 4.80 -7.52 -14.19
N ALA A 244 4.96 -8.67 -14.87
CA ALA A 244 6.21 -9.41 -14.87
C ALA A 244 7.39 -8.57 -15.39
N ALA A 245 7.19 -7.78 -16.44
CA ALA A 245 8.19 -6.86 -16.95
C ALA A 245 8.54 -5.75 -15.95
N SER A 246 7.51 -5.21 -15.25
CA SER A 246 7.70 -4.23 -14.18
C SER A 246 8.54 -4.81 -13.03
N ARG A 247 8.24 -6.04 -12.59
CA ARG A 247 9.00 -6.72 -11.52
C ARG A 247 10.47 -6.89 -11.89
N ALA A 248 10.75 -7.37 -13.10
CA ALA A 248 12.12 -7.54 -13.58
C ALA A 248 12.88 -6.20 -13.63
N TYR A 249 12.23 -5.13 -14.08
CA TYR A 249 12.81 -3.80 -14.10
C TYR A 249 13.05 -3.26 -12.69
N ILE A 250 12.07 -3.37 -11.78
CA ILE A 250 12.18 -2.94 -10.39
C ILE A 250 13.32 -3.70 -9.69
N GLN A 251 13.45 -5.00 -9.88
CA GLN A 251 14.51 -5.79 -9.30
C GLN A 251 15.89 -5.27 -9.75
N LYS A 252 16.10 -5.10 -11.06
CA LYS A 252 17.34 -4.57 -11.62
C LYS A 252 17.70 -3.19 -11.04
N GLU A 253 16.74 -2.28 -11.01
CA GLU A 253 16.97 -0.91 -10.53
C GLU A 253 17.12 -0.85 -9.00
N ARG A 254 16.51 -1.76 -8.26
CA ARG A 254 16.72 -1.90 -6.83
C ARG A 254 18.15 -2.42 -6.54
N GLU A 255 18.60 -3.45 -7.26
CA GLU A 255 19.97 -3.97 -7.15
C GLU A 255 21.01 -2.88 -7.46
N TYR A 256 20.74 -2.03 -8.46
CA TYR A 256 21.57 -0.86 -8.74
C TYR A 256 21.60 0.10 -7.52
N LEU A 257 20.45 0.50 -6.98
CA LEU A 257 20.40 1.39 -5.81
C LEU A 257 21.08 0.77 -4.59
N GLU A 258 20.93 -0.54 -4.34
CA GLU A 258 21.57 -1.26 -3.25
C GLU A 258 23.08 -1.26 -3.37
N GLN A 259 23.62 -1.40 -4.59
CA GLN A 259 25.05 -1.31 -4.85
C GLN A 259 25.57 0.12 -4.61
N GLU A 260 24.91 1.12 -5.17
CA GLU A 260 25.31 2.53 -5.01
C GLU A 260 25.23 2.98 -3.54
N PHE A 261 24.21 2.53 -2.79
CA PHE A 261 24.10 2.84 -1.35
C PHE A 261 25.26 2.27 -0.55
N LYS A 262 25.72 1.05 -0.88
CA LYS A 262 26.95 0.48 -0.28
C LYS A 262 28.17 1.32 -0.59
N GLU A 263 28.32 1.79 -1.84
CA GLU A 263 29.47 2.59 -2.28
C GLU A 263 29.56 3.95 -1.59
N ILE A 264 28.40 4.59 -1.32
CA ILE A 264 28.34 5.85 -0.58
C ILE A 264 28.26 5.66 0.95
N GLY A 265 28.33 4.42 1.46
CA GLY A 265 28.28 4.12 2.90
C GLY A 265 26.88 4.27 3.53
N LEU A 266 25.80 4.30 2.74
CA LEU A 266 24.43 4.39 3.22
C LEU A 266 23.89 2.99 3.55
N TRP A 267 23.61 2.73 4.82
CA TRP A 267 23.01 1.47 5.24
C TRP A 267 21.55 1.39 4.82
N TYR A 268 21.08 0.21 4.42
CA TYR A 268 19.68 -0.01 4.02
C TYR A 268 19.18 -1.39 4.46
N HIS A 269 17.86 -1.50 4.59
CA HIS A 269 17.17 -2.76 4.85
C HIS A 269 16.98 -3.54 3.54
N PRO A 270 17.22 -4.86 3.51
CA PRO A 270 16.85 -5.71 2.39
C PRO A 270 15.37 -5.58 2.06
N SER A 271 15.05 -5.38 0.79
CA SER A 271 13.67 -5.14 0.33
C SER A 271 13.31 -6.03 -0.85
N ALA A 272 12.07 -6.50 -0.87
CA ALA A 272 11.46 -7.12 -2.05
C ALA A 272 10.51 -6.16 -2.79
N ALA A 273 10.22 -5.00 -2.20
CA ALA A 273 9.30 -4.01 -2.75
C ALA A 273 9.97 -3.07 -3.77
N ASN A 274 9.17 -2.18 -4.35
CA ASN A 274 9.64 -1.11 -5.23
C ASN A 274 10.12 0.14 -4.46
N TYR A 275 10.73 -0.07 -3.29
CA TYR A 275 11.36 0.97 -2.46
C TYR A 275 12.42 0.36 -1.54
N LEU A 276 13.33 1.21 -1.05
CA LEU A 276 14.33 0.89 -0.04
C LEU A 276 14.12 1.79 1.18
N LEU A 277 14.25 1.21 2.38
CA LEU A 277 14.38 1.93 3.63
C LEU A 277 15.86 2.04 3.95
N ALA A 278 16.39 3.25 4.06
CA ALA A 278 17.79 3.52 4.33
C ALA A 278 17.97 4.34 5.62
N ASP A 279 19.00 4.02 6.40
CA ASP A 279 19.40 4.77 7.60
C ASP A 279 20.50 5.74 7.26
N CYS A 280 20.22 7.02 7.37
CA CYS A 280 21.12 8.11 7.00
C CYS A 280 22.04 8.58 8.14
N ALA A 281 22.04 7.94 9.29
CA ALA A 281 22.81 8.30 10.48
C ALA A 281 22.69 9.78 10.93
N CYS A 282 21.68 10.48 10.40
CA CYS A 282 21.32 11.87 10.75
C CYS A 282 19.80 11.99 10.81
N PRO A 283 19.22 13.10 11.35
CA PRO A 283 17.78 13.29 11.35
C PRO A 283 17.21 13.25 9.93
N ALA A 284 16.28 12.32 9.67
CA ALA A 284 15.70 12.09 8.34
C ALA A 284 15.05 13.34 7.74
N GLY A 285 14.42 14.17 8.58
CA GLY A 285 13.82 15.43 8.15
C GLY A 285 14.83 16.47 7.64
N GLU A 286 16.05 16.50 8.21
CA GLU A 286 17.11 17.38 7.76
C GLU A 286 17.63 16.97 6.38
N LEU A 287 17.94 15.68 6.19
CA LEU A 287 18.37 15.15 4.89
C LEU A 287 17.28 15.33 3.83
N ALA A 288 16.02 15.03 4.16
CA ALA A 288 14.90 15.23 3.25
C ALA A 288 14.73 16.70 2.84
N GLY A 289 14.93 17.64 3.79
CA GLY A 289 14.92 19.09 3.52
C GLY A 289 16.05 19.52 2.59
N LEU A 290 17.29 19.04 2.81
CA LEU A 290 18.44 19.35 1.95
C LEU A 290 18.25 18.82 0.52
N LEU A 291 17.76 17.57 0.37
CA LEU A 291 17.46 16.96 -0.93
C LEU A 291 16.40 17.74 -1.69
N GLU A 292 15.34 18.19 -1.00
CA GLU A 292 14.28 18.98 -1.61
C GLU A 292 14.80 20.37 -2.03
N GLU A 293 15.50 21.07 -1.17
CA GLU A 293 15.93 22.45 -1.39
C GLU A 293 16.98 22.55 -2.49
N ARG A 294 18.02 21.70 -2.44
CA ARG A 294 19.19 21.79 -3.32
C ARG A 294 19.01 21.04 -4.64
N TYR A 295 18.30 19.91 -4.61
CA TYR A 295 18.22 18.99 -5.77
C TYR A 295 16.79 18.82 -6.32
N GLY A 296 15.77 19.34 -5.63
CA GLY A 296 14.37 19.14 -6.02
C GLY A 296 13.92 17.68 -5.88
N ILE A 297 14.53 16.92 -4.97
CA ILE A 297 14.25 15.50 -4.74
C ILE A 297 13.44 15.34 -3.45
N LEU A 298 12.29 14.70 -3.55
CA LEU A 298 11.45 14.37 -2.40
C LEU A 298 11.67 12.92 -1.99
N VAL A 299 12.04 12.69 -0.74
CA VAL A 299 12.10 11.36 -0.12
C VAL A 299 11.08 11.24 1.01
N ARG A 300 10.77 10.03 1.43
CA ARG A 300 9.88 9.82 2.57
C ARG A 300 10.67 9.83 3.88
N ASP A 301 10.53 10.88 4.66
CA ASP A 301 10.96 10.93 6.06
C ASP A 301 10.17 9.89 6.88
N CYS A 302 10.88 8.93 7.49
CA CYS A 302 10.28 7.83 8.24
C CYS A 302 10.10 8.10 9.75
N THR A 303 10.28 9.32 10.22
CA THR A 303 10.04 9.71 11.62
C THR A 303 8.65 9.30 12.11
N SER A 304 7.63 9.44 11.26
CA SER A 304 6.26 9.05 11.59
C SER A 304 6.04 7.53 11.74
N PHE A 305 7.01 6.71 11.33
CA PHE A 305 7.05 5.26 11.56
C PHE A 305 7.84 4.89 12.83
N GLY A 306 8.33 5.89 13.58
CA GLY A 306 9.24 5.68 14.73
C GLY A 306 10.70 5.47 14.31
N LEU A 307 11.06 5.88 13.09
CA LEU A 307 12.39 5.73 12.50
C LEU A 307 12.97 7.13 12.17
N PRO A 308 13.45 7.89 13.17
CA PRO A 308 13.81 9.30 13.00
C PRO A 308 15.07 9.55 12.19
N THR A 309 15.89 8.52 11.95
CA THR A 309 17.13 8.57 11.15
C THR A 309 17.00 7.88 9.80
N SER A 310 15.80 7.42 9.45
CA SER A 310 15.60 6.65 8.22
C SER A 310 14.75 7.40 7.21
N ILE A 311 15.14 7.27 5.95
CA ILE A 311 14.35 7.69 4.79
C ILE A 311 13.89 6.47 4.00
N ARG A 312 12.72 6.56 3.35
CA ARG A 312 12.30 5.57 2.35
C ARG A 312 12.31 6.21 0.97
N VAL A 313 12.94 5.54 0.02
CA VAL A 313 13.04 5.99 -1.37
C VAL A 313 12.40 4.97 -2.30
N ALA A 314 11.60 5.41 -3.25
CA ALA A 314 11.04 4.56 -4.30
C ALA A 314 12.14 4.13 -5.28
N VAL A 315 12.00 2.94 -5.85
CA VAL A 315 12.73 2.53 -7.05
C VAL A 315 12.06 3.20 -8.26
N ARG A 316 12.82 4.00 -9.00
CA ARG A 316 12.32 4.76 -10.15
C ARG A 316 13.07 4.38 -11.43
N THR A 317 13.01 5.21 -12.47
CA THR A 317 13.80 4.98 -13.68
C THR A 317 15.29 5.11 -13.39
N HIS A 318 16.13 4.42 -14.18
CA HIS A 318 17.58 4.44 -13.99
C HIS A 318 18.16 5.87 -13.94
N ALA A 319 17.71 6.74 -14.86
CA ALA A 319 18.16 8.13 -14.89
C ALA A 319 17.80 8.92 -13.62
N GLU A 320 16.59 8.67 -13.07
CA GLU A 320 16.15 9.30 -11.81
C GLU A 320 16.89 8.71 -10.61
N ASN A 321 17.09 7.38 -10.56
CA ASN A 321 17.84 6.70 -9.51
C ASN A 321 19.27 7.23 -9.43
N LYS A 322 19.94 7.44 -10.57
CA LYS A 322 21.27 8.05 -10.64
C LYS A 322 21.30 9.45 -10.03
N GLN A 323 20.32 10.30 -10.35
CA GLN A 323 20.20 11.63 -9.75
C GLN A 323 20.01 11.58 -8.23
N LEU A 324 19.23 10.60 -7.72
CA LEU A 324 19.07 10.40 -6.29
C LEU A 324 20.41 10.05 -5.62
N VAL A 325 21.16 9.11 -6.19
CA VAL A 325 22.46 8.68 -5.65
C VAL A 325 23.46 9.84 -5.62
N GLU A 326 23.57 10.60 -6.72
CA GLU A 326 24.44 11.79 -6.80
C GLU A 326 24.08 12.82 -5.72
N ALA A 327 22.77 13.07 -5.50
CA ALA A 327 22.31 14.00 -4.49
C ALA A 327 22.56 13.49 -3.06
N LEU A 328 22.33 12.19 -2.80
CA LEU A 328 22.61 11.57 -1.49
C LEU A 328 24.10 11.64 -1.18
N SER A 329 24.98 11.26 -2.13
CA SER A 329 26.43 11.32 -1.96
C SER A 329 26.93 12.74 -1.63
N ALA A 330 26.29 13.77 -2.19
CA ALA A 330 26.65 15.16 -1.93
C ALA A 330 26.07 15.74 -0.63
N CYS A 331 25.03 15.11 -0.04
CA CYS A 331 24.38 15.54 1.18
C CYS A 331 24.80 14.75 2.44
N MET A 332 25.37 13.58 2.25
CA MET A 332 25.89 12.77 3.36
C MET A 332 27.26 13.26 3.80
N PRO A 333 27.57 13.21 5.11
CA PRO A 333 28.83 13.68 5.65
C PRO A 333 30.06 12.87 5.21
#